data_4dbcd502836eb10e9aba59967d8d1ae8
#
_entry.id   4dbcd502836eb10e9aba59967d8d1ae8
#
_cell.length_a   1.000
_cell.length_b   1.000
_cell.length_c   1.000
_cell.angle_alpha   90.00
_cell.angle_beta   90.00
_cell.angle_gamma   90.00
#
_symmetry.space_group_name_H-M   'P 1'
#
loop_
_entity.id
_entity.type
_entity.pdbx_description
1 polymer ?
#
loop_
_entity_poly.entity_id
_entity_poly.type
_entity_poly.pdbx_seq_one_letter_code
_entity_poly.pdbx_strand_id
1 'polypeptide(L)'
;MMALAMVLTLSQCKKQEQTNSIEADGETVSIVLDVRDHGTRCDVNTETGVVSFQQNDIVLVGSGGKYVGTLTCRGDKFMGDIVNPEEGQPLKFFFFGNRATTETLTAGTSASCTVNISNQKDITKRPVISFALSTENYSPATSTYHAFFENRAALVKFNVYGASSTVGTVITGVNNQVTVNFNATDSSEDPIYSYSEAGGDGNIILPAGNGEKWAILLPQDALSASSSDNTLHSEDGMFHGCRPAIPAINANGYLFQGIDINLHPKGATAGKFTVNTSGDQVYFSNGNLQYIGSATTPYWRFANHQYDYLGTTTGQNSAATNVDRDLFGWGASGGSYMPYLTSTSSSAYPTNETDFTDWGNNTIQGVGTGWRTLTGDEWNYVINERTGIRYEKVSIHVDANNDIPGIILFPDNWNTSIYSPTNPNTYTSDAEGMITLGVWSDCEAAGAIFLPAAGQRGGTNYYTHSEGGSDYWSSTISSENNKMSIRLSFQNSLEITQVWSTNGFSVRLVKDVE
;
A
#
# COMPACT_ATOMS: atom_id res chain seq x y z
N MET A 1 -32.16 52.75 -7.07
CA MET A 1 -31.26 52.94 -5.95
C MET A 1 -31.82 52.18 -4.76
N MET A 2 -31.35 50.97 -4.51
CA MET A 2 -31.61 50.22 -3.28
C MET A 2 -30.36 49.39 -3.03
N ALA A 3 -29.59 49.78 -2.02
CA ALA A 3 -28.40 49.09 -1.58
C ALA A 3 -28.83 47.87 -0.75
N LEU A 4 -28.44 46.68 -1.18
CA LEU A 4 -28.62 45.44 -0.44
C LEU A 4 -27.39 45.20 0.42
N ALA A 5 -27.52 45.41 1.72
CA ALA A 5 -26.50 45.11 2.70
C ALA A 5 -26.44 43.61 2.92
N MET A 6 -25.32 43.00 2.53
CA MET A 6 -25.02 41.60 2.77
C MET A 6 -24.45 41.43 4.19
N VAL A 7 -25.26 40.93 5.09
CA VAL A 7 -24.83 40.57 6.46
C VAL A 7 -24.05 39.24 6.38
N LEU A 8 -22.72 39.30 6.54
CA LEU A 8 -21.91 38.13 6.78
C LEU A 8 -22.14 37.66 8.23
N THR A 9 -22.86 36.59 8.40
CA THR A 9 -22.88 35.85 9.67
C THR A 9 -21.61 35.03 9.76
N LEU A 10 -20.64 35.46 10.54
CA LEU A 10 -19.52 34.66 11.02
C LEU A 10 -20.06 33.56 11.93
N SER A 11 -20.15 32.35 11.41
CA SER A 11 -20.36 31.16 12.21
C SER A 11 -19.09 30.94 13.04
N GLN A 12 -19.11 31.37 14.29
CA GLN A 12 -18.11 30.95 15.26
C GLN A 12 -18.29 29.48 15.56
N CYS A 13 -17.34 28.65 15.11
CA CYS A 13 -17.17 27.29 15.61
C CYS A 13 -16.87 27.41 17.12
N LYS A 14 -17.87 27.22 17.95
CA LYS A 14 -17.68 27.02 19.39
C LYS A 14 -16.96 25.67 19.53
N LYS A 15 -15.70 25.74 19.97
CA LYS A 15 -14.99 24.62 20.56
C LYS A 15 -15.87 24.09 21.69
N GLN A 16 -16.37 22.88 21.54
CA GLN A 16 -17.14 22.23 22.58
C GLN A 16 -16.14 21.87 23.68
N GLU A 17 -16.09 22.69 24.71
CA GLU A 17 -15.47 22.32 25.98
C GLU A 17 -16.31 21.19 26.55
N GLN A 18 -15.74 19.99 26.55
CA GLN A 18 -16.32 18.83 27.22
C GLN A 18 -16.15 19.04 28.74
N THR A 19 -17.06 19.80 29.31
CA THR A 19 -17.24 19.82 30.77
C THR A 19 -18.02 18.57 31.17
N ASN A 20 -17.33 17.45 31.34
CA ASN A 20 -17.87 16.34 32.11
C ASN A 20 -17.64 16.64 33.60
N SER A 21 -18.49 17.43 34.20
CA SER A 21 -18.62 17.49 35.64
C SER A 21 -19.55 16.34 36.09
N ILE A 22 -18.99 15.14 36.25
CA ILE A 22 -19.56 14.17 37.18
C ILE A 22 -18.98 14.58 38.53
N GLU A 23 -19.81 15.08 39.41
CA GLU A 23 -19.45 15.32 40.82
C GLU A 23 -18.95 14.00 41.41
N ALA A 24 -17.63 13.83 41.48
CA ALA A 24 -17.02 12.77 42.27
C ALA A 24 -17.18 13.20 43.74
N ASP A 25 -17.90 12.40 44.53
CA ASP A 25 -18.05 12.56 45.97
C ASP A 25 -16.69 12.23 46.63
N GLY A 26 -15.73 13.18 46.61
CA GLY A 26 -14.36 12.99 47.06
C GLY A 26 -13.56 14.27 47.22
N GLU A 27 -12.51 14.20 48.05
CA GLU A 27 -11.58 15.32 48.26
C GLU A 27 -10.81 15.62 46.96
N THR A 28 -10.95 16.84 46.46
CA THR A 28 -10.25 17.33 45.28
C THR A 28 -9.00 18.11 45.70
N VAL A 29 -7.85 17.77 45.12
CA VAL A 29 -6.57 18.36 45.46
C VAL A 29 -5.89 18.92 44.19
N SER A 30 -5.52 20.20 44.24
CA SER A 30 -4.73 20.82 43.16
C SER A 30 -3.25 20.46 43.30
N ILE A 31 -2.63 19.92 42.25
CA ILE A 31 -1.21 19.57 42.24
C ILE A 31 -0.47 20.18 41.04
N VAL A 32 0.83 20.34 41.20
CA VAL A 32 1.79 20.73 40.18
C VAL A 32 2.80 19.61 39.99
N LEU A 33 3.00 19.20 38.73
CA LEU A 33 4.07 18.29 38.35
C LEU A 33 5.18 19.09 37.68
N ASP A 34 6.35 19.08 38.28
CA ASP A 34 7.59 19.64 37.75
C ASP A 34 8.38 18.51 37.08
N VAL A 35 8.44 18.55 35.76
CA VAL A 35 9.16 17.55 34.96
C VAL A 35 10.63 17.94 34.92
N ARG A 36 11.46 17.21 35.66
CA ARG A 36 12.91 17.44 35.68
C ARG A 36 13.57 16.91 34.43
N ASP A 37 14.51 17.73 33.93
CA ASP A 37 15.15 17.59 32.65
C ASP A 37 16.08 16.38 32.59
N HIS A 38 15.64 15.28 31.98
CA HIS A 38 16.49 14.26 31.35
C HIS A 38 15.82 13.80 30.05
N GLY A 39 15.81 14.69 29.05
CA GLY A 39 15.67 14.28 27.65
C GLY A 39 14.28 13.84 27.16
N THR A 40 13.21 14.12 27.89
CA THR A 40 11.83 13.82 27.42
C THR A 40 11.12 15.08 26.96
N ARG A 41 10.97 15.21 25.67
CA ARG A 41 10.28 16.34 25.02
C ARG A 41 9.30 15.80 23.99
N CYS A 42 8.08 16.34 23.91
CA CYS A 42 7.01 15.82 23.04
C CYS A 42 7.05 16.26 21.58
N ASP A 43 7.97 17.11 21.22
CA ASP A 43 8.31 17.28 19.81
C ASP A 43 9.47 16.32 19.51
N VAL A 44 9.22 15.29 18.69
CA VAL A 44 10.26 14.33 18.38
C VAL A 44 11.24 14.96 17.41
N ASN A 45 12.38 15.40 17.92
CA ASN A 45 13.49 15.74 17.06
C ASN A 45 13.99 14.47 16.38
N THR A 46 13.77 14.35 15.08
CA THR A 46 14.13 13.17 14.28
C THR A 46 15.64 12.93 14.17
N GLU A 47 16.47 13.90 14.54
CA GLU A 47 17.92 13.77 14.58
C GLU A 47 18.41 13.25 15.94
N THR A 48 17.73 13.61 17.02
CA THR A 48 18.17 13.29 18.39
C THR A 48 17.24 12.37 19.15
N GLY A 49 16.01 12.13 18.64
CA GLY A 49 14.97 11.36 19.34
C GLY A 49 14.38 12.06 20.57
N VAL A 50 14.79 13.30 20.84
CA VAL A 50 14.35 14.06 22.02
C VAL A 50 12.89 14.50 21.88
N VAL A 51 12.09 14.29 22.93
CA VAL A 51 10.65 14.57 22.98
C VAL A 51 10.41 15.77 23.92
N SER A 52 9.71 16.86 23.49
CA SER A 52 9.37 18.01 24.34
C SER A 52 7.87 18.16 24.54
N PHE A 53 7.44 18.44 25.79
CA PHE A 53 6.05 18.76 26.09
C PHE A 53 5.67 20.14 25.54
N GLN A 54 4.46 20.23 25.03
CA GLN A 54 3.91 21.46 24.47
C GLN A 54 2.79 22.02 25.37
N GLN A 55 2.51 23.31 25.21
CA GLN A 55 1.39 23.95 25.86
C GLN A 55 0.08 23.18 25.58
N ASN A 56 -0.68 22.87 26.62
CA ASN A 56 -1.91 22.08 26.63
C ASN A 56 -1.74 20.57 26.44
N ASP A 57 -0.53 20.03 26.47
CA ASP A 57 -0.35 18.57 26.61
C ASP A 57 -0.99 18.08 27.91
N ILE A 58 -1.58 16.87 27.85
CA ILE A 58 -2.34 16.32 28.96
C ILE A 58 -1.68 15.02 29.44
N VAL A 59 -1.42 14.91 30.72
CA VAL A 59 -1.02 13.66 31.36
C VAL A 59 -2.16 13.13 32.22
N LEU A 60 -2.39 11.80 32.16
CA LEU A 60 -3.30 11.11 33.07
C LEU A 60 -2.56 10.81 34.36
N VAL A 61 -3.27 10.90 35.49
CA VAL A 61 -2.72 10.62 36.82
C VAL A 61 -3.38 9.40 37.40
N GLY A 62 -2.55 8.43 37.85
CA GLY A 62 -2.96 7.26 38.60
C GLY A 62 -2.50 7.35 40.07
N SER A 63 -3.33 6.90 40.99
CA SER A 63 -3.02 6.75 42.41
C SER A 63 -3.96 5.71 43.05
N GLY A 64 -3.49 4.91 43.99
CA GLY A 64 -4.30 3.91 44.68
C GLY A 64 -4.95 2.88 43.72
N GLY A 65 -4.29 2.52 42.62
CA GLY A 65 -4.82 1.59 41.63
C GLY A 65 -5.93 2.15 40.73
N LYS A 66 -6.12 3.46 40.70
CA LYS A 66 -7.21 4.11 39.98
C LYS A 66 -6.70 5.34 39.19
N TYR A 67 -7.43 5.70 38.17
CA TYR A 67 -7.34 7.01 37.56
C TYR A 67 -7.88 8.06 38.53
N VAL A 68 -7.12 9.12 38.78
CA VAL A 68 -7.51 10.15 39.76
C VAL A 68 -7.67 11.55 39.13
N GLY A 69 -7.29 11.75 37.88
CA GLY A 69 -7.46 13.01 37.18
C GLY A 69 -6.44 13.26 36.08
N THR A 70 -6.46 14.47 35.53
CA THR A 70 -5.53 14.93 34.49
C THR A 70 -4.80 16.19 34.90
N LEU A 71 -3.55 16.31 34.43
CA LEU A 71 -2.81 17.58 34.50
C LEU A 71 -2.58 18.09 33.09
N THR A 72 -2.61 19.41 32.93
CA THR A 72 -2.37 20.09 31.65
C THR A 72 -1.05 20.86 31.70
N CYS A 73 -0.26 20.77 30.65
CA CYS A 73 0.99 21.50 30.49
C CYS A 73 0.72 23.01 30.37
N ARG A 74 1.34 23.79 31.25
CA ARG A 74 1.29 25.25 31.25
C ARG A 74 2.69 25.81 31.51
N GLY A 75 3.33 26.30 30.45
CA GLY A 75 4.74 26.64 30.50
C GLY A 75 5.63 25.41 30.56
N ASP A 76 6.38 25.28 31.63
CA ASP A 76 7.32 24.18 31.90
C ASP A 76 6.78 23.14 32.91
N LYS A 77 5.53 23.27 33.36
CA LYS A 77 4.92 22.41 34.39
C LYS A 77 3.55 21.92 33.97
N PHE A 78 3.15 20.77 34.55
CA PHE A 78 1.79 20.29 34.44
C PHE A 78 1.00 20.66 35.71
N MET A 79 -0.23 21.11 35.54
CA MET A 79 -1.09 21.56 36.63
C MET A 79 -2.51 21.03 36.44
N GLY A 80 -3.18 20.69 37.52
CA GLY A 80 -4.57 20.27 37.51
C GLY A 80 -5.04 19.72 38.85
N ASP A 81 -6.28 19.29 38.87
CA ASP A 81 -6.94 18.76 40.04
C ASP A 81 -7.04 17.23 39.97
N ILE A 82 -6.76 16.56 41.05
CA ILE A 82 -6.91 15.10 41.21
C ILE A 82 -7.85 14.79 42.37
N VAL A 83 -8.52 13.63 42.28
CA VAL A 83 -9.58 13.24 43.21
C VAL A 83 -9.14 12.04 44.04
N ASN A 84 -9.19 12.13 45.36
CA ASN A 84 -8.90 11.06 46.31
C ASN A 84 -7.58 10.29 46.01
N PRO A 85 -6.44 10.95 45.85
CA PRO A 85 -5.16 10.26 45.71
C PRO A 85 -4.82 9.52 47.00
N GLU A 86 -4.16 8.35 46.91
CA GLU A 86 -3.78 7.52 48.04
C GLU A 86 -2.53 8.07 48.72
N GLU A 87 -2.66 8.39 50.04
CA GLU A 87 -1.55 8.92 50.83
C GLU A 87 -0.43 7.86 50.99
N GLY A 88 0.82 8.28 50.93
CA GLY A 88 1.97 7.43 51.13
C GLY A 88 2.39 6.63 49.88
N GLN A 89 1.67 6.74 48.76
CA GLN A 89 1.99 6.09 47.48
C GLN A 89 2.51 7.11 46.45
N PRO A 90 3.42 6.71 45.51
CA PRO A 90 3.83 7.57 44.44
C PRO A 90 2.68 7.80 43.46
N LEU A 91 2.61 9.00 42.90
CA LEU A 91 1.73 9.31 41.78
C LEU A 91 2.32 8.75 40.47
N LYS A 92 1.46 8.17 39.63
CA LYS A 92 1.79 7.61 38.32
C LYS A 92 1.31 8.58 37.24
N PHE A 93 2.18 8.94 36.30
CA PHE A 93 1.87 9.88 35.23
C PHE A 93 2.03 9.21 33.88
N PHE A 94 0.97 9.33 33.03
CA PHE A 94 0.91 8.70 31.72
C PHE A 94 0.66 9.75 30.64
N PHE A 95 1.52 9.79 29.64
CA PHE A 95 1.39 10.67 28.49
C PHE A 95 1.24 9.86 27.21
N PHE A 96 0.25 10.20 26.36
CA PHE A 96 -0.09 9.49 25.13
C PHE A 96 -0.15 10.42 23.91
N GLY A 97 0.57 11.54 23.91
CA GLY A 97 0.56 12.51 22.81
C GLY A 97 -0.84 13.14 22.59
N ASN A 98 -1.58 13.43 23.67
CA ASN A 98 -2.94 13.97 23.63
C ASN A 98 -3.98 13.08 22.91
N ARG A 99 -3.73 11.79 22.79
CA ARG A 99 -4.71 10.86 22.22
C ARG A 99 -5.80 10.56 23.23
N ALA A 100 -7.03 10.41 22.72
CA ALA A 100 -8.15 9.99 23.53
C ALA A 100 -8.02 8.51 23.92
N THR A 101 -8.46 8.18 25.11
CA THR A 101 -8.68 6.81 25.54
C THR A 101 -9.91 6.22 24.85
N THR A 102 -9.93 4.90 24.66
CA THR A 102 -11.09 4.21 24.08
C THR A 102 -12.27 4.18 25.07
N GLU A 103 -11.96 4.22 26.38
CA GLU A 103 -12.94 4.26 27.43
C GLU A 103 -13.11 5.67 27.99
N THR A 104 -14.29 5.97 28.52
CA THR A 104 -14.51 7.17 29.33
C THR A 104 -13.93 6.95 30.72
N LEU A 105 -12.93 7.76 31.09
CA LEU A 105 -12.29 7.67 32.40
C LEU A 105 -13.10 8.44 33.46
N THR A 106 -13.37 7.76 34.58
CA THR A 106 -14.00 8.36 35.75
C THR A 106 -13.02 8.37 36.92
N ALA A 107 -12.69 9.55 37.41
CA ALA A 107 -11.76 9.72 38.54
C ALA A 107 -12.23 8.95 39.77
N GLY A 108 -11.31 8.26 40.41
CA GLY A 108 -11.58 7.43 41.60
C GLY A 108 -12.15 6.04 41.32
N THR A 109 -12.53 5.70 40.08
CA THR A 109 -13.15 4.39 39.77
C THR A 109 -12.47 3.62 38.64
N SER A 110 -11.96 4.27 37.61
CA SER A 110 -11.33 3.57 36.48
C SER A 110 -9.98 2.97 36.87
N ALA A 111 -9.83 1.64 36.68
CA ALA A 111 -8.61 0.89 37.02
C ALA A 111 -7.63 0.77 35.83
N SER A 112 -8.09 0.96 34.61
CA SER A 112 -7.29 0.86 33.39
C SER A 112 -7.81 1.80 32.32
N CYS A 113 -7.00 2.02 31.29
CA CYS A 113 -7.43 2.67 30.05
C CYS A 113 -6.64 2.14 28.84
N THR A 114 -7.23 2.26 27.68
CA THR A 114 -6.65 1.82 26.42
C THR A 114 -6.55 2.99 25.45
N VAL A 115 -5.44 3.08 24.72
CA VAL A 115 -5.19 4.10 23.71
C VAL A 115 -4.80 3.44 22.41
N ASN A 116 -5.42 3.84 21.31
CA ASN A 116 -5.08 3.40 19.96
C ASN A 116 -4.16 4.41 19.27
N ILE A 117 -3.06 3.91 18.70
CA ILE A 117 -2.05 4.74 18.01
C ILE A 117 -2.02 4.51 16.50
N SER A 118 -3.01 3.86 15.91
CA SER A 118 -3.03 3.53 14.48
C SER A 118 -2.81 4.75 13.58
N ASN A 119 -3.54 5.83 13.80
CA ASN A 119 -3.45 7.00 12.94
C ASN A 119 -2.23 7.86 13.28
N GLN A 120 -1.22 7.84 12.41
CA GLN A 120 0.02 8.60 12.54
C GLN A 120 0.27 9.51 11.31
N LYS A 121 -0.78 9.85 10.55
CA LYS A 121 -0.69 10.70 9.36
C LYS A 121 -0.27 12.14 9.66
N ASP A 122 -0.62 12.65 10.83
CA ASP A 122 -0.22 13.98 11.26
C ASP A 122 1.06 13.88 12.11
N ILE A 123 2.17 14.26 11.50
CA ILE A 123 3.50 14.22 12.13
C ILE A 123 3.60 15.14 13.36
N THR A 124 2.76 16.19 13.43
CA THR A 124 2.73 17.10 14.58
C THR A 124 1.98 16.49 15.79
N LYS A 125 1.21 15.41 15.54
CA LYS A 125 0.44 14.68 16.55
C LYS A 125 1.00 13.27 16.74
N ARG A 126 2.32 13.12 16.73
CA ARG A 126 2.96 11.80 16.93
C ARG A 126 2.51 11.20 18.26
N PRO A 127 2.16 9.91 18.28
CA PRO A 127 1.84 9.23 19.52
C PRO A 127 3.14 9.05 20.32
N VAL A 128 3.24 9.75 21.41
CA VAL A 128 4.32 9.52 22.39
C VAL A 128 3.71 8.74 23.54
N ILE A 129 4.32 7.61 23.87
CA ILE A 129 3.91 6.80 25.00
C ILE A 129 4.98 6.93 26.07
N SER A 130 4.71 7.71 27.09
CA SER A 130 5.67 7.96 28.18
C SER A 130 5.02 7.78 29.53
N PHE A 131 5.82 7.33 30.48
CA PHE A 131 5.44 7.04 31.85
C PHE A 131 6.42 7.67 32.83
N ALA A 132 5.91 8.13 33.96
CA ALA A 132 6.72 8.58 35.09
C ALA A 132 6.09 8.21 36.44
N LEU A 133 6.92 8.01 37.41
CA LEU A 133 6.54 7.98 38.84
C LEU A 133 6.99 9.27 39.50
N SER A 134 6.18 9.81 40.44
CA SER A 134 6.67 10.89 41.28
C SER A 134 7.84 10.41 42.15
N THR A 135 8.82 11.29 42.33
CA THR A 135 9.95 11.01 43.22
C THR A 135 9.54 11.04 44.69
N GLU A 136 8.46 11.75 45.02
CA GLU A 136 7.85 11.85 46.33
C GLU A 136 6.54 11.07 46.35
N ASN A 137 6.24 10.45 47.48
CA ASN A 137 4.92 9.88 47.75
C ASN A 137 3.91 11.00 47.93
N TYR A 138 2.65 10.72 47.53
CA TYR A 138 1.57 11.68 47.75
C TYR A 138 1.38 11.94 49.24
N SER A 139 1.27 13.22 49.59
CA SER A 139 0.89 13.72 50.91
C SER A 139 -0.01 14.95 50.75
N PRO A 140 -1.08 15.07 51.54
CA PRO A 140 -1.95 16.25 51.55
C PRO A 140 -1.23 17.59 51.79
N ALA A 141 -0.05 17.53 52.43
CA ALA A 141 0.78 18.71 52.70
C ALA A 141 1.68 19.12 51.49
N THR A 142 1.73 18.31 50.40
CA THR A 142 2.59 18.51 49.27
C THR A 142 1.76 18.89 48.05
N SER A 143 2.04 20.06 47.44
CA SER A 143 1.36 20.51 46.22
C SER A 143 2.20 20.39 44.96
N THR A 144 3.52 20.18 45.09
CA THR A 144 4.43 20.05 43.96
C THR A 144 5.15 18.72 43.97
N TYR A 145 5.08 17.99 42.86
CA TYR A 145 5.69 16.67 42.68
C TYR A 145 6.71 16.76 41.53
N HIS A 146 7.70 15.87 41.57
CA HIS A 146 8.73 15.79 40.54
C HIS A 146 8.70 14.41 39.92
N ALA A 147 8.90 14.34 38.59
CA ALA A 147 8.97 13.07 37.89
C ALA A 147 9.87 13.12 36.66
N PHE A 148 10.35 11.94 36.25
CA PHE A 148 11.13 11.74 35.03
C PHE A 148 10.34 10.83 34.11
N PHE A 149 10.00 11.30 32.91
CA PHE A 149 9.27 10.48 31.95
C PHE A 149 10.23 9.56 31.16
N GLU A 150 9.87 8.31 31.08
CA GLU A 150 10.51 7.30 30.25
C GLU A 150 9.63 7.00 29.04
N ASN A 151 10.24 6.99 27.83
CA ASN A 151 9.51 6.62 26.63
C ASN A 151 9.27 5.08 26.61
N ARG A 152 8.04 4.66 26.36
CA ARG A 152 7.61 3.26 26.33
C ARG A 152 7.34 2.74 24.90
N ALA A 153 7.78 3.47 23.89
CA ALA A 153 7.66 3.09 22.48
C ALA A 153 8.99 3.37 21.74
N ALA A 154 9.08 2.98 20.48
CA ALA A 154 10.23 3.27 19.64
C ALA A 154 9.87 4.23 18.50
N LEU A 155 10.80 5.12 18.17
CA LEU A 155 10.73 5.94 16.96
C LEU A 155 11.36 5.18 15.81
N VAL A 156 10.61 4.94 14.74
CA VAL A 156 11.04 4.15 13.58
C VAL A 156 10.92 4.98 12.31
N LYS A 157 11.97 4.96 11.49
CA LYS A 157 11.98 5.55 10.16
C LYS A 157 11.55 4.52 9.12
N PHE A 158 10.67 4.94 8.21
CA PHE A 158 10.28 4.20 7.01
C PHE A 158 10.67 5.01 5.77
N ASN A 159 11.25 4.35 4.78
CA ASN A 159 11.47 4.91 3.45
C ASN A 159 10.37 4.35 2.54
N VAL A 160 9.45 5.19 2.12
CA VAL A 160 8.24 4.80 1.40
C VAL A 160 8.42 5.05 -0.10
N TYR A 161 8.14 4.04 -0.92
CA TYR A 161 8.24 4.08 -2.37
C TYR A 161 6.94 3.57 -3.00
N GLY A 162 6.52 4.19 -4.11
CA GLY A 162 5.32 3.80 -4.85
C GLY A 162 4.00 4.06 -4.11
N ALA A 163 4.01 4.96 -3.11
CA ALA A 163 2.83 5.28 -2.33
C ALA A 163 1.93 6.29 -3.04
N SER A 164 0.63 6.25 -2.71
CA SER A 164 -0.32 7.28 -3.12
C SER A 164 0.10 8.66 -2.62
N SER A 165 0.01 9.68 -3.48
CA SER A 165 0.26 11.08 -3.10
C SER A 165 -0.87 11.70 -2.27
N THR A 166 -2.03 11.07 -2.19
CA THR A 166 -3.26 11.64 -1.60
C THR A 166 -3.75 10.95 -0.33
N VAL A 167 -3.47 9.66 -0.16
CA VAL A 167 -3.93 8.87 0.98
C VAL A 167 -2.76 8.17 1.68
N GLY A 168 -2.92 7.91 2.98
CA GLY A 168 -1.87 7.32 3.80
C GLY A 168 -1.55 5.88 3.43
N THR A 169 -0.35 5.44 3.85
CA THR A 169 0.11 4.05 3.73
C THR A 169 -0.18 3.30 5.02
N VAL A 170 -0.88 2.19 4.92
CA VAL A 170 -1.22 1.27 6.01
C VAL A 170 -0.20 0.15 6.10
N ILE A 171 0.37 -0.07 7.28
CA ILE A 171 1.24 -1.20 7.61
C ILE A 171 0.47 -2.08 8.60
N THR A 172 0.24 -3.36 8.25
CA THR A 172 -0.52 -4.29 9.10
C THR A 172 0.38 -5.22 9.91
N GLY A 173 -0.20 -5.89 10.91
CA GLY A 173 0.47 -6.87 11.76
C GLY A 173 1.43 -6.24 12.77
N VAL A 174 1.16 -5.02 13.22
CA VAL A 174 1.95 -4.32 14.25
C VAL A 174 1.07 -4.00 15.46
N ASN A 175 1.66 -4.02 16.66
CA ASN A 175 0.95 -3.54 17.85
C ASN A 175 0.58 -2.07 17.67
N ASN A 176 -0.69 -1.76 17.81
CA ASN A 176 -1.23 -0.40 17.65
C ASN A 176 -2.12 0.06 18.81
N GLN A 177 -2.20 -0.75 19.85
CA GLN A 177 -2.98 -0.46 21.05
C GLN A 177 -2.14 -0.67 22.30
N VAL A 178 -2.19 0.28 23.21
CA VAL A 178 -1.57 0.21 24.52
C VAL A 178 -2.65 0.30 25.59
N THR A 179 -2.69 -0.69 26.49
CA THR A 179 -3.55 -0.68 27.67
C THR A 179 -2.68 -0.41 28.91
N VAL A 180 -3.11 0.54 29.71
CA VAL A 180 -2.48 0.91 30.97
C VAL A 180 -3.32 0.37 32.11
N ASN A 181 -2.66 -0.30 33.06
CA ASN A 181 -3.25 -0.72 34.30
C ASN A 181 -2.75 0.17 35.45
N PHE A 182 -3.62 1.00 36.00
CA PHE A 182 -3.27 1.91 37.10
C PHE A 182 -2.88 1.19 38.38
N ASN A 183 -3.34 -0.06 38.57
CA ASN A 183 -3.02 -0.87 39.73
C ASN A 183 -1.68 -1.60 39.67
N ALA A 184 -1.10 -1.73 38.47
CA ALA A 184 0.14 -2.48 38.29
C ALA A 184 1.36 -1.80 38.91
N THR A 185 2.41 -2.58 39.17
CA THR A 185 3.66 -2.14 39.81
C THR A 185 4.82 -1.92 38.83
N ASP A 186 4.59 -2.16 37.54
CA ASP A 186 5.60 -2.10 36.45
C ASP A 186 6.73 -3.14 36.61
N SER A 187 6.33 -4.34 37.03
CA SER A 187 7.21 -5.52 37.06
C SER A 187 6.93 -6.44 35.87
N SER A 188 7.79 -7.41 35.62
CA SER A 188 7.56 -8.44 34.58
C SER A 188 6.32 -9.32 34.86
N GLU A 189 5.93 -9.46 36.13
CA GLU A 189 4.76 -10.24 36.57
C GLU A 189 3.48 -9.39 36.64
N ASP A 190 3.64 -8.06 36.81
CA ASP A 190 2.54 -7.10 36.93
C ASP A 190 2.87 -5.82 36.14
N PRO A 191 2.85 -5.88 34.81
CA PRO A 191 3.26 -4.76 33.96
C PRO A 191 2.19 -3.67 33.94
N ILE A 192 2.64 -2.42 34.06
CA ILE A 192 1.77 -1.24 33.89
C ILE A 192 1.21 -1.17 32.46
N TYR A 193 1.98 -1.64 31.47
CA TYR A 193 1.60 -1.60 30.06
C TYR A 193 1.43 -2.99 29.48
N SER A 194 0.37 -3.16 28.68
CA SER A 194 0.23 -4.26 27.73
C SER A 194 0.04 -3.69 26.33
N TYR A 195 0.58 -4.39 25.35
CA TYR A 195 0.55 -3.99 23.95
C TYR A 195 -0.18 -5.04 23.14
N SER A 196 -1.03 -4.62 22.21
CA SER A 196 -1.84 -5.52 21.40
C SER A 196 -2.17 -4.95 20.03
N GLU A 197 -2.66 -5.81 19.16
CA GLU A 197 -3.28 -5.47 17.91
C GLU A 197 -4.77 -5.18 18.13
N ALA A 198 -5.25 -4.00 17.73
CA ALA A 198 -6.67 -3.68 17.80
C ALA A 198 -7.42 -4.44 16.71
N GLY A 199 -8.43 -5.21 17.09
CA GLY A 199 -9.31 -5.92 16.17
C GLY A 199 -8.70 -7.17 15.50
N GLY A 200 -7.54 -7.64 15.96
CA GLY A 200 -6.88 -8.84 15.44
C GLY A 200 -5.95 -8.62 14.24
N ASP A 201 -6.00 -7.44 13.61
CA ASP A 201 -5.11 -7.01 12.52
C ASP A 201 -4.57 -5.62 12.86
N GLY A 202 -3.66 -5.54 13.82
CA GLY A 202 -3.04 -4.28 14.24
C GLY A 202 -2.43 -3.55 13.06
N ASN A 203 -2.66 -2.25 12.96
CA ASN A 203 -2.10 -1.44 11.89
C ASN A 203 -1.66 -0.04 12.35
N ILE A 204 -0.74 0.53 11.61
CA ILE A 204 -0.43 1.96 11.65
C ILE A 204 -0.61 2.57 10.27
N ILE A 205 -0.97 3.85 10.23
CA ILE A 205 -1.20 4.60 9.00
C ILE A 205 -0.20 5.75 8.95
N LEU A 206 0.72 5.68 7.99
CA LEU A 206 1.71 6.71 7.71
C LEU A 206 1.12 7.85 6.86
N PRO A 207 1.74 9.04 6.86
CA PRO A 207 1.36 10.12 5.93
C PRO A 207 1.43 9.69 4.46
N ALA A 208 0.64 10.33 3.61
CA ALA A 208 0.65 10.13 2.16
C ALA A 208 2.01 10.46 1.51
N GLY A 209 2.23 9.92 0.32
CA GLY A 209 3.37 10.20 -0.56
C GLY A 209 4.63 9.41 -0.25
N ASN A 210 5.55 9.45 -1.21
CA ASN A 210 6.86 8.82 -1.13
C ASN A 210 7.80 9.52 -0.14
N GLY A 211 8.95 8.89 0.13
CA GLY A 211 10.05 9.44 0.93
C GLY A 211 10.05 9.01 2.39
N GLU A 212 10.87 9.68 3.19
CA GLU A 212 11.02 9.37 4.61
C GLU A 212 9.76 9.69 5.41
N LYS A 213 9.32 8.72 6.21
CA LYS A 213 8.23 8.84 7.17
C LYS A 213 8.69 8.34 8.53
N TRP A 214 8.23 8.99 9.58
CA TRP A 214 8.53 8.58 10.94
C TRP A 214 7.24 8.12 11.63
N ALA A 215 7.35 7.04 12.38
CA ALA A 215 6.25 6.49 13.16
C ALA A 215 6.73 6.03 14.53
N ILE A 216 5.79 5.96 15.45
CA ILE A 216 5.98 5.31 16.74
C ILE A 216 5.48 3.86 16.61
N LEU A 217 6.33 2.90 16.95
CA LEU A 217 5.96 1.50 17.11
C LEU A 217 5.96 1.13 18.59
N LEU A 218 4.94 0.36 18.98
CA LEU A 218 4.87 -0.22 20.30
C LEU A 218 5.80 -1.43 20.41
N PRO A 219 6.27 -1.78 21.62
CA PRO A 219 7.04 -2.98 21.85
C PRO A 219 6.37 -4.23 21.30
N GLN A 220 7.14 -5.00 20.55
CA GLN A 220 6.70 -6.25 19.92
C GLN A 220 7.90 -7.11 19.51
N ASP A 221 7.68 -8.41 19.34
CA ASP A 221 8.67 -9.31 18.78
C ASP A 221 8.99 -8.95 17.31
N ALA A 222 10.10 -9.49 16.81
CA ALA A 222 10.47 -9.32 15.41
C ALA A 222 9.42 -9.96 14.49
N LEU A 223 9.00 -9.22 13.47
CA LEU A 223 8.08 -9.70 12.44
C LEU A 223 8.87 -10.10 11.20
N SER A 224 8.64 -11.32 10.72
CA SER A 224 9.18 -11.75 9.43
C SER A 224 8.57 -10.96 8.28
N ALA A 225 9.27 -10.88 7.14
CA ALA A 225 8.70 -10.35 5.92
C ALA A 225 7.43 -11.16 5.55
N SER A 226 6.41 -10.46 5.10
CA SER A 226 5.17 -11.10 4.65
C SER A 226 5.29 -11.46 3.16
N SER A 227 4.75 -12.61 2.79
CA SER A 227 4.51 -12.97 1.39
C SER A 227 3.13 -12.51 0.90
N SER A 228 2.28 -11.99 1.79
CA SER A 228 0.95 -11.49 1.43
C SER A 228 1.03 -10.05 0.96
N ASP A 229 0.57 -9.81 -0.25
CA ASP A 229 0.53 -8.52 -0.93
C ASP A 229 -0.48 -7.51 -0.32
N ASN A 230 -1.20 -7.90 0.74
CA ASN A 230 -2.14 -7.05 1.44
C ASN A 230 -1.63 -6.53 2.80
N THR A 231 -0.39 -6.83 3.17
CA THR A 231 0.17 -6.41 4.46
C THR A 231 0.75 -4.99 4.44
N LEU A 232 0.93 -4.44 3.24
CA LEU A 232 1.09 -3.02 2.95
C LEU A 232 0.01 -2.62 1.97
N HIS A 233 -0.68 -1.50 2.22
CA HIS A 233 -1.64 -0.97 1.25
C HIS A 233 -1.90 0.53 1.49
N SER A 234 -2.41 1.23 0.48
CA SER A 234 -2.97 2.57 0.67
C SER A 234 -4.34 2.47 1.37
N GLU A 235 -4.76 3.53 2.07
CA GLU A 235 -6.06 3.55 2.76
C GLU A 235 -7.26 3.31 1.82
N ASP A 236 -7.15 3.70 0.56
CA ASP A 236 -8.17 3.46 -0.48
C ASP A 236 -8.04 2.08 -1.15
N GLY A 237 -7.01 1.30 -0.79
CA GLY A 237 -6.74 -0.02 -1.35
C GLY A 237 -6.34 -0.03 -2.82
N MET A 238 -5.89 1.09 -3.37
CA MET A 238 -5.47 1.21 -4.79
C MET A 238 -3.99 0.91 -5.01
N PHE A 239 -3.19 0.89 -3.93
CA PHE A 239 -1.79 0.49 -3.92
C PHE A 239 -1.59 -0.55 -2.85
N HIS A 240 -0.72 -1.51 -3.08
CA HIS A 240 -0.43 -2.58 -2.13
C HIS A 240 1.00 -3.11 -2.28
N GLY A 241 1.41 -3.96 -1.36
CA GLY A 241 2.71 -4.59 -1.33
C GLY A 241 2.88 -5.52 -0.13
N CYS A 242 4.01 -6.19 -0.09
CA CYS A 242 4.37 -7.07 1.01
C CYS A 242 5.10 -6.28 2.10
N ARG A 243 4.68 -6.43 3.35
CA ARG A 243 5.39 -5.84 4.49
C ARG A 243 6.77 -6.48 4.64
N PRO A 244 7.86 -5.67 4.66
CA PRO A 244 9.19 -6.18 4.93
C PRO A 244 9.30 -6.71 6.38
N ALA A 245 10.40 -7.38 6.68
CA ALA A 245 10.72 -7.74 8.06
C ALA A 245 10.84 -6.47 8.92
N ILE A 246 10.25 -6.50 10.12
CA ILE A 246 10.38 -5.46 11.13
C ILE A 246 11.17 -6.07 12.29
N PRO A 247 12.30 -5.49 12.71
CA PRO A 247 13.04 -6.00 13.86
C PRO A 247 12.21 -5.92 15.14
N ALA A 248 12.63 -6.63 16.18
CA ALA A 248 12.02 -6.52 17.50
C ALA A 248 12.04 -5.05 17.97
N ILE A 249 10.91 -4.58 18.44
CA ILE A 249 10.72 -3.20 18.92
C ILE A 249 10.73 -3.23 20.44
N ASN A 250 11.65 -2.49 21.04
CA ASN A 250 11.77 -2.34 22.48
C ASN A 250 11.33 -0.93 22.91
N ALA A 251 10.90 -0.82 24.15
CA ALA A 251 10.64 0.48 24.77
C ALA A 251 11.91 1.35 24.71
N ASN A 252 11.71 2.66 24.52
CA ASN A 252 12.79 3.66 24.40
C ASN A 252 13.78 3.38 23.26
N GLY A 253 13.33 2.63 22.22
CA GLY A 253 14.15 2.29 21.06
C GLY A 253 14.11 3.34 19.95
N TYR A 254 15.15 3.30 19.10
CA TYR A 254 15.26 4.14 17.90
C TYR A 254 15.72 3.28 16.73
N LEU A 255 15.07 3.41 15.57
CA LEU A 255 15.50 2.77 14.33
C LEU A 255 15.66 3.83 13.24
N PHE A 256 16.86 4.40 13.17
CA PHE A 256 17.20 5.47 12.22
C PHE A 256 17.64 4.96 10.85
N GLN A 257 18.06 3.70 10.72
CA GLN A 257 18.51 3.15 9.44
C GLN A 257 17.41 3.14 8.40
N GLY A 258 16.14 3.13 8.85
CA GLY A 258 14.97 3.08 8.00
C GLY A 258 14.61 1.66 7.58
N ILE A 259 13.32 1.46 7.35
CA ILE A 259 12.74 0.24 6.77
C ILE A 259 12.18 0.63 5.42
N ASP A 260 12.67 0.01 4.36
CA ASP A 260 12.19 0.28 3.01
C ASP A 260 10.85 -0.43 2.81
N ILE A 261 9.82 0.32 2.41
CA ILE A 261 8.50 -0.19 2.07
C ILE A 261 8.14 0.21 0.65
N ASN A 262 7.78 -0.79 -0.14
CA ASN A 262 7.50 -0.64 -1.56
C ASN A 262 6.04 -0.99 -1.83
N LEU A 263 5.31 -0.07 -2.47
CA LEU A 263 3.96 -0.30 -2.96
C LEU A 263 3.96 -0.23 -4.47
N HIS A 264 2.97 -0.89 -5.06
CA HIS A 264 2.67 -0.81 -6.49
C HIS A 264 1.15 -0.74 -6.68
N PRO A 265 0.67 -0.26 -7.84
CA PRO A 265 -0.77 -0.17 -8.10
C PRO A 265 -1.43 -1.54 -8.01
N LYS A 266 -2.63 -1.59 -7.47
CA LYS A 266 -3.45 -2.80 -7.43
C LYS A 266 -3.69 -3.31 -8.85
N GLY A 267 -3.51 -4.61 -9.06
CA GLY A 267 -3.58 -5.25 -10.38
C GLY A 267 -2.31 -5.12 -11.22
N ALA A 268 -1.27 -4.47 -10.68
CA ALA A 268 0.06 -4.46 -11.28
C ALA A 268 0.95 -5.53 -10.64
N THR A 269 2.01 -5.92 -11.33
CA THR A 269 3.14 -6.62 -10.72
C THR A 269 4.08 -5.63 -10.05
N ALA A 270 4.91 -6.09 -9.12
CA ALA A 270 5.82 -5.22 -8.36
C ALA A 270 7.00 -4.67 -9.20
N GLY A 271 7.30 -5.31 -10.33
CA GLY A 271 8.44 -4.96 -11.19
C GLY A 271 8.24 -3.67 -11.97
N LYS A 272 9.29 -2.85 -12.04
CA LYS A 272 9.35 -1.65 -12.87
C LYS A 272 10.13 -1.92 -14.14
N PHE A 273 9.64 -1.35 -15.25
CA PHE A 273 10.23 -1.52 -16.56
C PHE A 273 10.44 -0.15 -17.21
N THR A 274 11.69 0.19 -17.48
CA THR A 274 12.00 1.39 -18.27
C THR A 274 11.51 1.22 -19.69
N VAL A 275 10.80 2.22 -20.23
CA VAL A 275 10.12 2.16 -21.53
C VAL A 275 10.69 3.11 -22.58
N ASN A 276 11.65 3.97 -22.22
CA ASN A 276 12.30 4.88 -23.13
C ASN A 276 13.66 5.38 -22.63
N THR A 277 14.35 6.16 -23.45
CA THR A 277 15.66 6.72 -23.13
C THR A 277 15.61 7.86 -22.10
N SER A 278 14.44 8.42 -21.81
CA SER A 278 14.24 9.42 -20.75
C SER A 278 14.24 8.78 -19.36
N GLY A 279 14.10 7.45 -19.28
CA GLY A 279 14.05 6.71 -18.03
C GLY A 279 12.64 6.58 -17.45
N ASP A 280 11.60 6.89 -18.23
CA ASP A 280 10.22 6.69 -17.80
C ASP A 280 9.97 5.19 -17.56
N GLN A 281 9.26 4.87 -16.49
CA GLN A 281 9.01 3.51 -16.07
C GLN A 281 7.51 3.21 -15.99
N VAL A 282 7.18 1.94 -16.17
CA VAL A 282 5.82 1.42 -16.01
C VAL A 282 5.80 0.18 -15.13
N TYR A 283 4.63 -0.08 -14.53
CA TYR A 283 4.23 -1.38 -14.01
C TYR A 283 3.36 -2.09 -15.04
N PHE A 284 3.58 -3.39 -15.27
CA PHE A 284 2.66 -4.19 -16.08
C PHE A 284 1.51 -4.72 -15.24
N SER A 285 0.36 -4.93 -15.88
CA SER A 285 -0.77 -5.65 -15.29
C SER A 285 -0.36 -7.09 -14.90
N ASN A 286 -0.97 -7.60 -13.85
CA ASN A 286 -0.72 -8.94 -13.33
C ASN A 286 -1.37 -10.08 -14.14
N GLY A 287 -1.90 -9.77 -15.34
CA GLY A 287 -2.48 -10.73 -16.27
C GLY A 287 -2.86 -10.07 -17.59
N ASN A 288 -3.12 -10.88 -18.62
CA ASN A 288 -3.68 -10.40 -19.87
C ASN A 288 -5.07 -9.83 -19.66
N LEU A 289 -5.42 -8.81 -20.43
CA LEU A 289 -6.76 -8.23 -20.41
C LEU A 289 -7.79 -9.23 -20.92
N GLN A 290 -8.92 -9.35 -20.21
CA GLN A 290 -10.06 -10.18 -20.59
C GLN A 290 -11.34 -9.36 -20.57
N TYR A 291 -12.21 -9.59 -21.55
CA TYR A 291 -13.60 -9.12 -21.55
C TYR A 291 -14.52 -10.30 -21.24
N ILE A 292 -15.26 -10.21 -20.14
CA ILE A 292 -16.18 -11.25 -19.67
C ILE A 292 -17.58 -10.95 -20.19
N GLY A 293 -17.82 -11.36 -21.44
CA GLY A 293 -19.10 -11.16 -22.13
C GLY A 293 -20.20 -12.11 -21.66
N SER A 294 -19.85 -13.26 -21.08
CA SER A 294 -20.79 -14.25 -20.56
C SER A 294 -21.49 -13.82 -19.26
N ALA A 295 -20.99 -12.79 -18.59
CA ALA A 295 -21.60 -12.29 -17.38
C ALA A 295 -22.94 -11.59 -17.65
N THR A 296 -23.85 -11.60 -16.68
CA THR A 296 -25.14 -10.87 -16.76
C THR A 296 -24.94 -9.38 -17.08
N THR A 297 -23.89 -8.78 -16.49
CA THR A 297 -23.39 -7.45 -16.85
C THR A 297 -21.94 -7.64 -17.30
N PRO A 298 -21.63 -7.54 -18.59
CA PRO A 298 -20.28 -7.70 -19.10
C PRO A 298 -19.28 -6.70 -18.47
N TYR A 299 -18.05 -7.16 -18.24
CA TYR A 299 -17.00 -6.36 -17.61
C TYR A 299 -15.61 -6.73 -18.11
N TRP A 300 -14.64 -5.86 -17.81
CA TRP A 300 -13.22 -6.07 -18.06
C TRP A 300 -12.51 -6.53 -16.80
N ARG A 301 -11.56 -7.45 -16.93
CA ARG A 301 -10.68 -7.88 -15.85
C ARG A 301 -9.29 -8.22 -16.36
N PHE A 302 -8.33 -8.38 -15.48
CA PHE A 302 -7.11 -9.12 -15.79
C PHE A 302 -7.34 -10.62 -15.58
N ALA A 303 -6.61 -11.45 -16.30
CA ALA A 303 -6.56 -12.90 -16.08
C ALA A 303 -6.11 -13.18 -14.63
N ASN A 304 -6.57 -14.28 -14.05
CA ASN A 304 -6.28 -14.59 -12.64
C ASN A 304 -4.79 -14.86 -12.40
N HIS A 305 -4.13 -15.51 -13.37
CA HIS A 305 -2.68 -15.75 -13.36
C HIS A 305 -2.08 -15.21 -14.65
N GLN A 306 -0.82 -14.86 -14.64
CA GLN A 306 -0.14 -14.33 -15.81
C GLN A 306 -0.07 -15.31 -16.97
N TYR A 307 -0.10 -16.60 -16.68
CA TYR A 307 -0.09 -17.69 -17.67
C TYR A 307 -1.48 -18.11 -18.19
N ASP A 308 -2.57 -17.51 -17.64
CA ASP A 308 -3.93 -17.82 -18.08
C ASP A 308 -4.26 -17.13 -19.42
N TYR A 309 -4.91 -17.88 -20.31
CA TYR A 309 -5.55 -17.38 -21.52
C TYR A 309 -6.78 -18.24 -21.88
N LEU A 310 -7.72 -17.66 -22.65
CA LEU A 310 -9.01 -18.30 -22.90
C LEU A 310 -8.96 -19.37 -24.00
N GLY A 311 -8.04 -19.26 -24.94
CA GLY A 311 -7.93 -20.23 -26.06
C GLY A 311 -9.21 -20.33 -26.91
N THR A 312 -9.45 -21.51 -27.48
CA THR A 312 -10.62 -21.75 -28.37
C THR A 312 -11.89 -22.17 -27.63
N THR A 313 -11.79 -22.50 -26.34
CA THR A 313 -12.90 -23.12 -25.58
C THR A 313 -14.06 -22.18 -25.30
N THR A 314 -13.82 -20.87 -25.34
CA THR A 314 -14.84 -19.84 -25.05
C THR A 314 -15.59 -19.36 -26.29
N GLY A 315 -15.21 -19.78 -27.48
CA GLY A 315 -15.83 -19.30 -28.74
C GLY A 315 -15.48 -17.84 -29.09
N GLN A 316 -14.37 -17.29 -28.56
CA GLN A 316 -13.95 -15.90 -28.79
C GLN A 316 -13.67 -15.53 -30.25
N ASN A 317 -13.67 -16.49 -31.15
CA ASN A 317 -13.55 -16.31 -32.60
C ASN A 317 -14.90 -16.00 -33.29
N SER A 318 -16.00 -15.93 -32.53
CA SER A 318 -17.33 -15.53 -33.06
C SER A 318 -17.62 -14.06 -32.73
N ALA A 319 -18.58 -13.45 -33.43
CA ALA A 319 -19.06 -12.09 -33.12
C ALA A 319 -20.17 -12.06 -32.03
N ALA A 320 -20.41 -13.18 -31.34
CA ALA A 320 -21.40 -13.24 -30.29
C ALA A 320 -21.04 -12.33 -29.12
N THR A 321 -22.01 -11.60 -28.56
CA THR A 321 -21.78 -10.58 -27.52
C THR A 321 -21.61 -11.17 -26.13
N ASN A 322 -22.12 -12.39 -25.91
CA ASN A 322 -22.14 -13.10 -24.64
C ASN A 322 -20.98 -14.11 -24.47
N VAL A 323 -19.83 -13.81 -25.03
CA VAL A 323 -18.65 -14.68 -25.02
C VAL A 323 -17.47 -13.96 -24.40
N ASP A 324 -16.70 -14.69 -23.58
CA ASP A 324 -15.48 -14.21 -22.97
C ASP A 324 -14.34 -14.13 -23.99
N ARG A 325 -13.49 -13.10 -23.88
CA ARG A 325 -12.44 -12.80 -24.87
C ARG A 325 -11.17 -12.30 -24.23
N ASP A 326 -10.04 -12.63 -24.87
CA ASP A 326 -8.72 -12.08 -24.58
C ASP A 326 -7.90 -11.82 -25.86
N LEU A 327 -8.50 -12.06 -27.05
CA LEU A 327 -7.92 -11.74 -28.37
C LEU A 327 -8.77 -10.67 -29.07
N PHE A 328 -8.29 -9.45 -29.07
CA PHE A 328 -9.01 -8.26 -29.55
C PHE A 328 -8.47 -7.79 -30.91
N GLY A 329 -9.34 -7.34 -31.80
CA GLY A 329 -8.90 -6.53 -32.95
C GLY A 329 -8.35 -5.19 -32.48
N TRP A 330 -7.47 -4.57 -33.25
CA TRP A 330 -6.80 -3.35 -32.82
C TRP A 330 -7.80 -2.23 -32.51
N GLY A 331 -7.70 -1.64 -31.31
CA GLY A 331 -8.63 -0.61 -30.83
C GLY A 331 -10.07 -1.10 -30.54
N ALA A 332 -10.32 -2.41 -30.57
CA ALA A 332 -11.64 -2.98 -30.22
C ALA A 332 -11.84 -3.00 -28.68
N SER A 333 -12.07 -1.82 -28.10
CA SER A 333 -12.13 -1.58 -26.68
C SER A 333 -13.52 -1.20 -26.15
N GLY A 334 -14.45 -0.87 -27.04
CA GLY A 334 -15.80 -0.41 -26.70
C GLY A 334 -16.27 0.74 -27.62
N GLY A 335 -17.41 1.32 -27.32
CA GLY A 335 -17.99 2.40 -28.12
C GLY A 335 -18.30 1.96 -29.55
N SER A 336 -17.70 2.60 -30.55
CA SER A 336 -17.87 2.25 -31.97
C SER A 336 -17.13 0.97 -32.35
N TYR A 337 -16.13 0.56 -31.59
CA TYR A 337 -15.29 -0.61 -31.84
C TYR A 337 -15.44 -1.64 -30.73
N MET A 338 -16.47 -2.46 -30.86
CA MET A 338 -16.89 -3.40 -29.83
C MET A 338 -15.83 -4.49 -29.54
N PRO A 339 -15.68 -4.96 -28.28
CA PRO A 339 -14.68 -5.98 -27.92
C PRO A 339 -14.91 -7.34 -28.62
N TYR A 340 -16.10 -7.59 -29.12
CA TYR A 340 -16.45 -8.80 -29.86
C TYR A 340 -16.35 -8.66 -31.39
N LEU A 341 -15.73 -7.60 -31.87
CA LEU A 341 -15.54 -7.37 -33.31
C LEU A 341 -14.60 -8.41 -33.91
N THR A 342 -15.08 -9.16 -34.91
CA THR A 342 -14.34 -10.21 -35.64
C THR A 342 -14.31 -9.97 -37.14
N SER A 343 -14.60 -8.76 -37.60
CA SER A 343 -14.61 -8.41 -39.02
C SER A 343 -13.24 -8.60 -39.65
N THR A 344 -13.20 -9.12 -40.88
CA THR A 344 -11.99 -9.18 -41.71
C THR A 344 -11.80 -7.91 -42.53
N SER A 345 -12.76 -6.97 -42.52
CA SER A 345 -12.63 -5.67 -43.16
C SER A 345 -11.88 -4.70 -42.29
N SER A 346 -10.79 -4.15 -42.77
CA SER A 346 -9.99 -3.16 -42.05
C SER A 346 -10.74 -1.85 -41.78
N SER A 347 -11.77 -1.53 -42.57
CA SER A 347 -12.63 -0.35 -42.33
C SER A 347 -13.54 -0.50 -41.09
N ALA A 348 -13.63 -1.70 -40.52
CA ALA A 348 -14.35 -1.93 -39.25
C ALA A 348 -13.52 -1.59 -38.02
N TYR A 349 -12.24 -1.27 -38.16
CA TYR A 349 -11.30 -0.95 -37.09
C TYR A 349 -10.77 0.49 -37.25
N PRO A 350 -10.19 1.09 -36.19
CA PRO A 350 -9.56 2.39 -36.31
C PRO A 350 -8.49 2.40 -37.44
N THR A 351 -8.45 3.48 -38.23
CA THR A 351 -7.50 3.66 -39.34
C THR A 351 -6.54 4.81 -39.10
N ASN A 352 -6.59 5.41 -37.93
CA ASN A 352 -5.66 6.46 -37.49
C ASN A 352 -5.57 6.45 -35.96
N GLU A 353 -4.57 7.10 -35.40
CA GLU A 353 -4.33 7.14 -33.95
C GLU A 353 -5.44 7.89 -33.18
N THR A 354 -6.09 8.88 -33.83
CA THR A 354 -7.14 9.66 -33.17
C THR A 354 -8.45 8.87 -32.97
N ASP A 355 -8.67 7.83 -33.78
CA ASP A 355 -9.82 6.93 -33.66
C ASP A 355 -9.53 5.76 -32.69
N PHE A 356 -8.26 5.54 -32.36
CA PHE A 356 -7.88 4.49 -31.42
C PHE A 356 -8.39 4.84 -30.01
N THR A 357 -9.18 3.94 -29.45
CA THR A 357 -9.57 4.01 -28.04
C THR A 357 -8.77 2.98 -27.27
N ASP A 358 -7.94 3.42 -26.34
CA ASP A 358 -7.11 2.54 -25.53
C ASP A 358 -7.98 1.64 -24.65
N TRP A 359 -7.64 0.35 -24.56
CA TRP A 359 -8.31 -0.61 -23.67
C TRP A 359 -8.22 -0.19 -22.23
N GLY A 360 -7.15 0.51 -21.83
CA GLY A 360 -6.95 1.04 -20.48
C GLY A 360 -7.94 2.13 -20.07
N ASN A 361 -8.69 2.72 -21.01
CA ASN A 361 -9.78 3.65 -20.71
C ASN A 361 -10.99 2.96 -20.07
N ASN A 362 -11.08 1.64 -20.14
CA ASN A 362 -12.11 0.88 -19.48
C ASN A 362 -11.86 0.76 -17.98
N THR A 363 -12.95 0.65 -17.21
CA THR A 363 -12.85 0.29 -15.80
C THR A 363 -12.54 -1.20 -15.68
N ILE A 364 -11.38 -1.53 -15.16
CA ILE A 364 -10.96 -2.92 -14.91
C ILE A 364 -11.49 -3.32 -13.53
N GLN A 365 -12.24 -4.43 -13.48
CA GLN A 365 -12.87 -4.89 -12.25
C GLN A 365 -11.84 -5.11 -11.14
N GLY A 366 -12.08 -4.51 -9.99
CA GLY A 366 -11.27 -4.63 -8.81
C GLY A 366 -9.99 -3.80 -8.77
N VAL A 367 -9.59 -3.17 -9.90
CA VAL A 367 -8.33 -2.38 -9.99
C VAL A 367 -8.53 -0.97 -10.55
N GLY A 368 -9.71 -0.65 -11.09
CA GLY A 368 -10.07 0.71 -11.52
C GLY A 368 -9.57 1.08 -12.92
N THR A 369 -9.21 2.35 -13.09
CA THR A 369 -8.80 3.01 -14.34
C THR A 369 -7.34 3.49 -14.28
N GLY A 370 -6.90 4.22 -15.32
CA GLY A 370 -5.55 4.78 -15.38
C GLY A 370 -4.50 3.80 -15.91
N TRP A 371 -4.93 2.79 -16.63
CA TRP A 371 -4.11 1.87 -17.41
C TRP A 371 -3.95 2.38 -18.84
N ARG A 372 -2.93 1.91 -19.53
CA ARG A 372 -2.72 2.17 -20.96
C ARG A 372 -2.05 1.00 -21.66
N THR A 373 -2.12 0.99 -22.97
CA THR A 373 -1.37 0.08 -23.83
C THR A 373 0.00 0.70 -24.16
N LEU A 374 1.08 -0.09 -24.14
CA LEU A 374 2.38 0.38 -24.61
C LEU A 374 2.33 0.75 -26.09
N THR A 375 3.10 1.78 -26.47
CA THR A 375 3.37 2.08 -27.89
C THR A 375 4.31 1.04 -28.50
N GLY A 376 4.45 1.04 -29.83
CA GLY A 376 5.42 0.19 -30.53
C GLY A 376 6.85 0.49 -30.12
N ASP A 377 7.20 1.77 -29.96
CA ASP A 377 8.53 2.22 -29.54
C ASP A 377 8.83 1.80 -28.10
N GLU A 378 7.86 1.89 -27.19
CA GLU A 378 8.01 1.42 -25.82
C GLU A 378 8.20 -0.10 -25.76
N TRP A 379 7.44 -0.88 -26.54
CA TRP A 379 7.68 -2.33 -26.66
C TRP A 379 9.09 -2.62 -27.19
N ASN A 380 9.53 -1.86 -28.22
CA ASN A 380 10.88 -2.01 -28.75
C ASN A 380 11.94 -1.72 -27.68
N TYR A 381 11.75 -0.66 -26.88
CA TYR A 381 12.67 -0.32 -25.81
C TYR A 381 12.72 -1.43 -24.75
N VAL A 382 11.56 -1.92 -24.29
CA VAL A 382 11.46 -2.99 -23.29
C VAL A 382 12.21 -4.24 -23.73
N ILE A 383 12.10 -4.63 -25.00
CA ILE A 383 12.66 -5.88 -25.51
C ILE A 383 14.12 -5.73 -25.98
N ASN A 384 14.46 -4.64 -26.66
CA ASN A 384 15.72 -4.53 -27.40
C ASN A 384 16.73 -3.56 -26.78
N GLU A 385 16.29 -2.51 -26.07
CA GLU A 385 17.16 -1.39 -25.74
C GLU A 385 17.53 -1.31 -24.25
N ARG A 386 16.68 -1.82 -23.33
CA ARG A 386 17.03 -1.85 -21.92
C ARG A 386 18.34 -2.60 -21.67
N THR A 387 19.10 -2.14 -20.70
CA THR A 387 20.33 -2.82 -20.27
C THR A 387 20.03 -4.07 -19.43
N GLY A 388 20.97 -5.00 -19.35
CA GLY A 388 20.86 -6.19 -18.51
C GLY A 388 20.05 -7.33 -19.12
N ILE A 389 19.44 -8.12 -18.24
CA ILE A 389 18.60 -9.27 -18.61
C ILE A 389 17.19 -8.75 -18.87
N ARG A 390 16.69 -8.91 -20.07
CA ARG A 390 15.39 -8.39 -20.51
C ARG A 390 14.31 -9.46 -20.59
N TYR A 391 14.64 -10.61 -21.17
CA TYR A 391 13.67 -11.69 -21.41
C TYR A 391 14.32 -13.06 -21.54
N GLU A 392 13.50 -14.10 -21.41
CA GLU A 392 13.81 -15.48 -21.78
C GLU A 392 12.55 -16.20 -22.28
N LYS A 393 12.69 -17.05 -23.32
CA LYS A 393 11.62 -17.94 -23.77
C LYS A 393 11.60 -19.18 -22.86
N VAL A 394 10.45 -19.47 -22.27
CA VAL A 394 10.27 -20.61 -21.35
C VAL A 394 8.88 -21.21 -21.49
N SER A 395 8.71 -22.44 -20.99
CA SER A 395 7.41 -23.03 -20.67
C SER A 395 7.25 -23.13 -19.15
N ILE A 396 6.12 -22.70 -18.61
CA ILE A 396 5.76 -22.91 -17.20
C ILE A 396 5.02 -24.25 -17.08
N HIS A 397 5.57 -25.17 -16.30
CA HIS A 397 4.92 -26.43 -15.93
C HIS A 397 3.88 -26.17 -14.83
N VAL A 398 2.62 -26.04 -15.24
CA VAL A 398 1.51 -25.69 -14.31
C VAL A 398 1.00 -26.96 -13.61
N ASP A 399 0.80 -28.03 -14.37
CA ASP A 399 0.42 -29.36 -13.85
C ASP A 399 0.93 -30.48 -14.77
N ALA A 400 0.70 -31.75 -14.40
CA ALA A 400 1.24 -32.92 -15.08
C ALA A 400 0.90 -33.01 -16.60
N ASN A 401 -0.04 -32.25 -17.09
CA ASN A 401 -0.51 -32.27 -18.48
C ASN A 401 -0.53 -30.87 -19.13
N ASN A 402 -0.04 -29.85 -18.47
CA ASN A 402 -0.24 -28.49 -18.90
C ASN A 402 1.04 -27.66 -18.75
N ASP A 403 1.77 -27.59 -19.84
CA ASP A 403 2.92 -26.72 -20.02
C ASP A 403 2.48 -25.49 -20.82
N ILE A 404 2.67 -24.31 -20.25
CA ILE A 404 2.29 -23.06 -20.90
C ILE A 404 3.55 -22.39 -21.46
N PRO A 405 3.75 -22.44 -22.79
CA PRO A 405 4.85 -21.72 -23.42
C PRO A 405 4.62 -20.20 -23.40
N GLY A 406 5.72 -19.45 -23.37
CA GLY A 406 5.66 -17.99 -23.37
C GLY A 406 7.02 -17.33 -23.22
N ILE A 407 7.01 -16.06 -22.88
CA ILE A 407 8.21 -15.26 -22.61
C ILE A 407 8.11 -14.67 -21.20
N ILE A 408 9.16 -14.86 -20.40
CA ILE A 408 9.37 -14.05 -19.20
C ILE A 408 10.02 -12.74 -19.61
N LEU A 409 9.47 -11.61 -19.15
CA LEU A 409 10.12 -10.30 -19.14
C LEU A 409 10.61 -10.01 -17.73
N PHE A 410 11.89 -9.66 -17.60
CA PHE A 410 12.50 -9.34 -16.32
C PHE A 410 12.44 -7.83 -16.08
N PRO A 411 12.09 -7.36 -14.87
CA PRO A 411 12.11 -5.95 -14.53
C PRO A 411 13.53 -5.38 -14.54
N ASP A 412 13.63 -4.07 -14.45
CA ASP A 412 14.91 -3.39 -14.29
C ASP A 412 15.65 -3.93 -13.05
N ASN A 413 16.96 -4.05 -13.12
CA ASN A 413 17.82 -4.55 -12.03
C ASN A 413 17.46 -5.97 -11.53
N TRP A 414 17.11 -6.86 -12.45
CA TRP A 414 16.78 -8.25 -12.13
C TRP A 414 17.84 -8.93 -11.25
N ASN A 415 17.41 -9.57 -10.18
CA ASN A 415 18.27 -10.32 -9.28
C ASN A 415 18.39 -11.80 -9.71
N THR A 416 19.54 -12.17 -10.26
CA THR A 416 19.79 -13.53 -10.73
C THR A 416 19.88 -14.59 -9.61
N SER A 417 19.91 -14.20 -8.34
CA SER A 417 19.82 -15.16 -7.23
C SER A 417 18.40 -15.72 -7.05
N ILE A 418 17.36 -15.05 -7.60
CA ILE A 418 15.99 -15.55 -7.63
C ILE A 418 15.83 -16.57 -8.74
N TYR A 419 16.19 -16.15 -9.95
CA TYR A 419 16.23 -17.00 -11.12
C TYR A 419 17.32 -16.51 -12.08
N SER A 420 18.19 -17.42 -12.50
CA SER A 420 19.26 -17.16 -13.47
C SER A 420 18.87 -17.70 -14.82
N PRO A 421 18.46 -16.86 -15.79
CA PRO A 421 18.09 -17.30 -17.12
C PRO A 421 19.22 -18.05 -17.81
N THR A 422 18.87 -19.16 -18.49
CA THR A 422 19.84 -19.97 -19.23
C THR A 422 20.23 -19.32 -20.56
N ASN A 423 19.25 -18.70 -21.23
CA ASN A 423 19.43 -18.07 -22.55
C ASN A 423 18.89 -16.63 -22.55
N PRO A 424 19.46 -15.73 -21.70
CA PRO A 424 18.94 -14.37 -21.56
C PRO A 424 19.08 -13.58 -22.86
N ASN A 425 18.04 -12.82 -23.21
CA ASN A 425 18.00 -11.93 -24.38
C ASN A 425 18.20 -12.67 -25.73
N THR A 426 17.96 -13.96 -25.74
CA THR A 426 18.06 -14.79 -26.94
C THR A 426 16.72 -15.46 -27.21
N TYR A 427 16.21 -15.32 -28.42
CA TYR A 427 15.01 -15.99 -28.87
C TYR A 427 15.39 -17.00 -29.94
N THR A 428 15.14 -18.29 -29.65
CA THR A 428 15.29 -19.38 -30.64
C THR A 428 14.02 -20.22 -30.61
N SER A 429 13.57 -20.68 -31.78
CA SER A 429 12.38 -21.52 -31.89
C SER A 429 12.50 -22.81 -31.08
N ASP A 430 13.72 -23.35 -30.95
CA ASP A 430 13.99 -24.69 -30.43
C ASP A 430 14.40 -24.75 -28.95
N ALA A 431 14.64 -23.59 -28.31
CA ALA A 431 15.14 -23.55 -26.94
C ALA A 431 14.05 -23.04 -25.98
N GLU A 432 13.22 -23.97 -25.50
CA GLU A 432 12.34 -23.70 -24.38
C GLU A 432 12.98 -24.21 -23.09
N GLY A 433 13.38 -23.29 -22.21
CA GLY A 433 13.61 -23.63 -20.82
C GLY A 433 12.28 -24.02 -20.16
N MET A 434 12.25 -25.13 -19.41
CA MET A 434 11.08 -25.46 -18.62
C MET A 434 11.31 -25.04 -17.18
N ILE A 435 10.37 -24.29 -16.61
CA ILE A 435 10.40 -23.90 -15.20
C ILE A 435 9.17 -24.43 -14.48
N THR A 436 9.35 -24.76 -13.20
CA THR A 436 8.23 -25.20 -12.36
C THR A 436 7.38 -24.00 -11.93
N LEU A 437 6.14 -24.26 -11.55
CA LEU A 437 5.25 -23.23 -11.01
C LEU A 437 5.84 -22.55 -9.75
N GLY A 438 6.61 -23.27 -8.93
CA GLY A 438 7.31 -22.69 -7.77
C GLY A 438 8.37 -21.66 -8.19
N VAL A 439 9.22 -21.99 -9.18
CA VAL A 439 10.21 -21.05 -9.73
C VAL A 439 9.51 -19.83 -10.36
N TRP A 440 8.41 -20.05 -11.08
CA TRP A 440 7.62 -18.96 -11.62
C TRP A 440 7.06 -18.06 -10.50
N SER A 441 6.50 -18.64 -9.44
CA SER A 441 5.96 -17.88 -8.31
C SER A 441 7.02 -16.96 -7.66
N ASP A 442 8.26 -17.44 -7.53
CA ASP A 442 9.37 -16.62 -7.03
C ASP A 442 9.71 -15.46 -8.00
N CYS A 443 9.71 -15.76 -9.32
CA CYS A 443 9.92 -14.74 -10.34
C CYS A 443 8.80 -13.67 -10.34
N GLU A 444 7.55 -14.10 -10.27
CA GLU A 444 6.38 -13.23 -10.24
C GLU A 444 6.37 -12.34 -8.99
N ALA A 445 6.67 -12.91 -7.83
CA ALA A 445 6.80 -12.15 -6.59
C ALA A 445 7.91 -11.09 -6.65
N ALA A 446 8.97 -11.34 -7.43
CA ALA A 446 10.04 -10.38 -7.71
C ALA A 446 9.71 -9.40 -8.85
N GLY A 447 8.50 -9.46 -9.38
CA GLY A 447 7.98 -8.52 -10.37
C GLY A 447 8.22 -8.89 -11.83
N ALA A 448 8.61 -10.13 -12.13
CA ALA A 448 8.71 -10.59 -13.52
C ALA A 448 7.32 -10.70 -14.17
N ILE A 449 7.29 -10.55 -15.49
CA ILE A 449 6.09 -10.65 -16.32
C ILE A 449 6.17 -11.92 -17.14
N PHE A 450 5.06 -12.67 -17.22
CA PHE A 450 4.91 -13.76 -18.18
C PHE A 450 3.90 -13.39 -19.25
N LEU A 451 4.31 -13.49 -20.50
CA LEU A 451 3.49 -13.34 -21.69
C LEU A 451 3.20 -14.73 -22.26
N PRO A 452 2.03 -15.33 -21.99
CA PRO A 452 1.70 -16.65 -22.48
C PRO A 452 1.51 -16.67 -24.00
N ALA A 453 1.81 -17.80 -24.61
CA ALA A 453 1.55 -18.07 -26.03
C ALA A 453 0.06 -18.31 -26.29
N ALA A 454 -0.75 -17.27 -26.15
CA ALA A 454 -2.21 -17.35 -26.25
C ALA A 454 -2.71 -17.55 -27.70
N GLY A 455 -1.82 -17.60 -28.69
CA GLY A 455 -2.18 -17.69 -30.10
C GLY A 455 -2.68 -16.37 -30.67
N GLN A 456 -3.41 -16.46 -31.80
CA GLN A 456 -4.01 -15.32 -32.47
C GLN A 456 -5.37 -15.65 -33.12
N ARG A 457 -6.14 -14.62 -33.43
CA ARG A 457 -7.37 -14.73 -34.20
C ARG A 457 -7.25 -13.96 -35.52
N GLY A 458 -7.65 -14.57 -36.63
CA GLY A 458 -7.81 -13.91 -37.92
C GLY A 458 -9.30 -13.94 -38.33
N GLY A 459 -10.01 -12.84 -38.20
CA GLY A 459 -11.47 -12.82 -38.38
C GLY A 459 -12.14 -13.79 -37.40
N THR A 460 -12.80 -14.84 -37.92
CA THR A 460 -13.45 -15.91 -37.14
C THR A 460 -12.57 -17.16 -36.97
N ASN A 461 -11.35 -17.15 -37.50
CA ASN A 461 -10.43 -18.27 -37.37
C ASN A 461 -9.49 -18.04 -36.19
N TYR A 462 -9.33 -19.08 -35.37
CA TYR A 462 -8.35 -19.12 -34.29
C TYR A 462 -7.13 -19.93 -34.71
N TYR A 463 -5.95 -19.43 -34.42
CA TYR A 463 -4.69 -20.10 -34.72
C TYR A 463 -3.88 -20.26 -33.43
N THR A 464 -3.61 -21.51 -33.06
CA THR A 464 -2.56 -21.83 -32.09
C THR A 464 -1.25 -21.88 -32.84
N HIS A 465 -0.20 -21.29 -32.28
CA HIS A 465 1.13 -21.46 -32.84
C HIS A 465 1.76 -22.73 -32.26
N SER A 466 2.07 -23.68 -33.15
CA SER A 466 2.62 -25.00 -32.76
C SER A 466 3.96 -24.91 -32.03
N GLU A 467 4.64 -23.77 -32.11
CA GLU A 467 5.95 -23.50 -31.51
C GLU A 467 5.87 -22.57 -30.29
N GLY A 468 4.70 -22.42 -29.70
CA GLY A 468 4.54 -21.61 -28.48
C GLY A 468 4.68 -20.11 -28.71
N GLY A 469 4.15 -19.59 -29.82
CA GLY A 469 4.18 -18.15 -30.13
C GLY A 469 2.89 -17.42 -29.83
N SER A 470 2.97 -16.12 -29.71
CA SER A 470 1.81 -15.21 -29.58
C SER A 470 2.16 -13.80 -30.06
N ASP A 471 1.14 -12.97 -30.03
CA ASP A 471 1.21 -11.56 -30.42
C ASP A 471 0.51 -10.70 -29.37
N TYR A 472 1.08 -9.52 -29.14
CA TYR A 472 0.55 -8.53 -28.20
C TYR A 472 0.42 -7.17 -28.88
N TRP A 473 -0.74 -6.54 -28.76
CA TRP A 473 -0.97 -5.22 -29.35
C TRP A 473 -0.11 -4.13 -28.71
N SER A 474 0.31 -3.19 -29.54
CA SER A 474 0.67 -1.83 -29.13
C SER A 474 -0.48 -0.87 -29.44
N SER A 475 -0.39 0.36 -28.90
CA SER A 475 -1.32 1.45 -29.25
C SER A 475 -1.00 2.14 -30.59
N THR A 476 0.11 1.79 -31.23
CA THR A 476 0.61 2.47 -32.42
C THR A 476 0.05 1.89 -33.71
N ILE A 477 -0.41 2.76 -34.62
CA ILE A 477 -0.73 2.40 -35.99
C ILE A 477 0.53 2.46 -36.87
N SER A 478 0.57 1.65 -37.93
CA SER A 478 1.68 1.71 -38.90
C SER A 478 1.66 3.03 -39.68
N SER A 479 2.80 3.71 -39.74
CA SER A 479 2.99 4.90 -40.59
C SER A 479 3.00 4.58 -42.08
N GLU A 480 3.30 3.34 -42.46
CA GLU A 480 3.36 2.91 -43.86
C GLU A 480 1.98 2.52 -44.40
N ASN A 481 1.10 2.00 -43.56
CA ASN A 481 -0.22 1.54 -43.96
C ASN A 481 -1.22 1.66 -42.78
N ASN A 482 -2.14 2.59 -42.89
CA ASN A 482 -3.16 2.87 -41.84
C ASN A 482 -4.21 1.74 -41.63
N LYS A 483 -4.05 0.61 -42.30
CA LYS A 483 -4.85 -0.62 -42.04
C LYS A 483 -4.07 -1.63 -41.23
N MET A 484 -2.83 -1.33 -40.88
CA MET A 484 -1.91 -2.15 -40.13
C MET A 484 -1.52 -1.44 -38.82
N SER A 485 -1.33 -2.20 -37.79
CA SER A 485 -0.93 -1.71 -36.47
C SER A 485 0.33 -2.42 -36.00
N ILE A 486 1.04 -1.82 -35.07
CA ILE A 486 2.29 -2.37 -34.54
C ILE A 486 1.98 -3.37 -33.42
N ARG A 487 2.71 -4.48 -33.39
CA ARG A 487 2.61 -5.53 -32.38
C ARG A 487 3.99 -5.96 -31.90
N LEU A 488 4.06 -6.47 -30.67
CA LEU A 488 5.12 -7.38 -30.24
C LEU A 488 4.75 -8.79 -30.72
N SER A 489 5.64 -9.46 -31.43
CA SER A 489 5.48 -10.85 -31.89
C SER A 489 6.62 -11.72 -31.35
N PHE A 490 6.30 -12.93 -30.91
CA PHE A 490 7.27 -13.96 -30.55
C PHE A 490 6.88 -15.33 -31.11
N GLN A 491 6.59 -15.38 -32.40
CA GLN A 491 6.28 -16.62 -33.12
C GLN A 491 7.58 -17.32 -33.55
N ASN A 492 8.21 -16.88 -34.64
CA ASN A 492 9.47 -17.40 -35.15
C ASN A 492 10.67 -16.58 -34.66
N SER A 493 10.44 -15.34 -34.32
CA SER A 493 11.40 -14.35 -33.82
C SER A 493 10.73 -13.47 -32.78
N LEU A 494 11.51 -12.85 -31.91
CA LEU A 494 11.01 -11.79 -31.03
C LEU A 494 11.22 -10.46 -31.72
N GLU A 495 10.15 -9.83 -32.17
CA GLU A 495 10.21 -8.63 -32.97
C GLU A 495 9.04 -7.68 -32.74
N ILE A 496 9.27 -6.41 -33.06
CA ILE A 496 8.22 -5.39 -33.18
C ILE A 496 7.92 -5.22 -34.67
N THR A 497 6.72 -5.55 -35.07
CA THR A 497 6.37 -5.62 -36.50
C THR A 497 4.94 -5.17 -36.75
N GLN A 498 4.61 -4.91 -38.01
CA GLN A 498 3.27 -4.48 -38.41
C GLN A 498 2.40 -5.65 -38.85
N VAL A 499 1.11 -5.55 -38.60
CA VAL A 499 0.12 -6.56 -38.99
C VAL A 499 -1.25 -5.91 -39.23
N TRP A 500 -2.13 -6.60 -39.96
CA TRP A 500 -3.50 -6.14 -40.18
C TRP A 500 -4.25 -5.92 -38.87
N SER A 501 -4.85 -4.74 -38.69
CA SER A 501 -5.65 -4.36 -37.49
C SER A 501 -6.84 -5.27 -37.23
N THR A 502 -7.22 -6.08 -38.25
CA THR A 502 -8.32 -7.06 -38.19
C THR A 502 -7.95 -8.32 -37.40
N ASN A 503 -6.68 -8.56 -37.16
CA ASN A 503 -6.25 -9.69 -36.33
C ASN A 503 -6.64 -9.49 -34.88
N GLY A 504 -6.85 -10.57 -34.17
CA GLY A 504 -7.12 -10.55 -32.73
C GLY A 504 -5.91 -11.03 -31.96
N PHE A 505 -5.40 -10.17 -31.08
CA PHE A 505 -4.22 -10.44 -30.24
C PHE A 505 -4.49 -10.12 -28.79
N SER A 506 -3.63 -10.64 -27.94
CA SER A 506 -3.63 -10.34 -26.51
C SER A 506 -3.29 -8.86 -26.24
N VAL A 507 -3.77 -8.36 -25.11
CA VAL A 507 -3.47 -7.02 -24.61
C VAL A 507 -2.90 -7.16 -23.21
N ARG A 508 -1.70 -6.60 -22.98
CA ARG A 508 -1.08 -6.46 -21.67
C ARG A 508 -0.99 -4.98 -21.35
N LEU A 509 -1.78 -4.52 -20.40
CA LEU A 509 -1.81 -3.11 -20.02
C LEU A 509 -0.67 -2.77 -19.07
N VAL A 510 -0.36 -1.48 -19.01
CA VAL A 510 0.64 -0.91 -18.12
C VAL A 510 0.06 0.27 -17.35
N LYS A 511 0.72 0.64 -16.26
CA LYS A 511 0.46 1.85 -15.49
C LYS A 511 1.78 2.58 -15.24
N ASP A 512 1.79 3.89 -15.50
CA ASP A 512 3.00 4.70 -15.32
C ASP A 512 3.43 4.74 -13.84
N VAL A 513 4.74 4.76 -13.62
CA VAL A 513 5.33 4.98 -12.28
C VAL A 513 5.32 6.48 -12.04
N GLU A 514 4.63 6.93 -10.96
CA GLU A 514 4.56 8.33 -10.54
C GLU A 514 5.85 8.79 -9.81
#